data_5aff4da42d27f790feda085c3fc11313
#
_entry.id   5aff4da42d27f790feda085c3fc11313
#
_cell.length_a   1.000
_cell.length_b   1.000
_cell.length_c   1.000
_cell.angle_alpha   90.00
_cell.angle_beta   90.00
_cell.angle_gamma   90.00
#
_symmetry.space_group_name_H-M   'P 1'
#
loop_
_entity.id
_entity.type
_entity.pdbx_description
1 polymer ?
#
loop_
_entity_poly.entity_id
_entity_poly.type
_entity_poly.pdbx_seq_one_letter_code
_entity_poly.pdbx_strand_id
1 'polypeptide(L)'
;MKKIIESAWENKSILENEETKQAIYSVIDKLDKGELRVAEPSNTGWTVNEWVKKAVVLYFPIQKMETIEIGPLEFHDKIPLKSNYAKKGIRVVPHAVARHGAYISKGVILMPSYVNIGSHIDEGTMIDTWATVGSCAQIGKN
;
A
#
# COMPACT_ATOMS: atom_id res chain seq x y z
N MET A 1 10.53 3.54 15.26
CA MET A 1 10.06 3.09 13.93
C MET A 1 11.10 3.32 12.83
N LYS A 2 11.39 4.58 12.39
CA LYS A 2 12.36 4.84 11.32
C LYS A 2 13.71 4.14 11.52
N LYS A 3 14.32 4.31 12.69
CA LYS A 3 15.62 3.67 13.02
C LYS A 3 15.59 2.15 12.88
N ILE A 4 14.50 1.49 13.30
CA ILE A 4 14.36 0.03 13.20
C ILE A 4 14.29 -0.40 11.72
N ILE A 5 13.52 0.34 10.89
CA ILE A 5 13.44 0.07 9.45
C ILE A 5 14.80 0.24 8.77
N GLU A 6 15.53 1.30 9.09
CA GLU A 6 16.88 1.52 8.55
C GLU A 6 17.85 0.41 8.98
N SER A 7 17.83 0.02 10.25
CA SER A 7 18.64 -1.11 10.72
C SER A 7 18.29 -2.43 10.03
N ALA A 8 17.00 -2.71 9.81
CA ALA A 8 16.55 -3.91 9.11
C ALA A 8 16.89 -3.86 7.61
N TRP A 9 16.98 -2.67 7.03
CA TRP A 9 17.43 -2.51 5.65
C TRP A 9 18.90 -2.90 5.49
N GLU A 10 19.75 -2.48 6.40
CA GLU A 10 21.19 -2.80 6.40
C GLU A 10 21.45 -4.26 6.82
N ASN A 11 20.67 -4.78 7.77
CA ASN A 11 20.83 -6.14 8.28
C ASN A 11 19.52 -6.92 8.25
N LYS A 12 19.32 -7.74 7.22
CA LYS A 12 18.12 -8.55 7.02
C LYS A 12 17.90 -9.63 8.09
N SER A 13 18.94 -10.04 8.82
CA SER A 13 18.81 -11.07 9.86
C SER A 13 17.85 -10.66 10.99
N ILE A 14 17.70 -9.35 11.25
CA ILE A 14 16.79 -8.87 12.29
C ILE A 14 15.30 -8.88 11.86
N LEU A 15 14.98 -9.27 10.63
CA LEU A 15 13.59 -9.45 10.18
C LEU A 15 12.86 -10.56 10.94
N GLU A 16 13.60 -11.48 11.58
CA GLU A 16 13.00 -12.51 12.42
C GLU A 16 12.52 -11.95 13.79
N ASN A 17 13.02 -10.78 14.21
CA ASN A 17 12.65 -10.17 15.49
C ASN A 17 11.22 -9.62 15.43
N GLU A 18 10.41 -9.93 16.44
CA GLU A 18 9.03 -9.44 16.54
C GLU A 18 8.94 -7.92 16.58
N GLU A 19 9.84 -7.22 17.27
CA GLU A 19 9.88 -5.75 17.29
C GLU A 19 10.05 -5.18 15.88
N THR A 20 10.92 -5.80 15.06
CA THR A 20 11.14 -5.39 13.68
C THR A 20 9.92 -5.62 12.82
N LYS A 21 9.27 -6.81 12.93
CA LYS A 21 8.03 -7.13 12.22
C LYS A 21 6.93 -6.13 12.57
N GLN A 22 6.73 -5.86 13.87
CA GLN A 22 5.71 -4.90 14.34
C GLN A 22 5.98 -3.48 13.83
N ALA A 23 7.23 -3.06 13.77
CA ALA A 23 7.59 -1.77 13.20
C ALA A 23 7.23 -1.69 11.70
N ILE A 24 7.49 -2.75 10.93
CA ILE A 24 7.12 -2.85 9.51
C ILE A 24 5.60 -2.84 9.36
N TYR A 25 4.87 -3.68 10.07
CA TYR A 25 3.39 -3.72 10.03
C TYR A 25 2.79 -2.34 10.34
N SER A 26 3.30 -1.67 11.38
CA SER A 26 2.84 -0.33 11.74
C SER A 26 3.05 0.70 10.62
N VAL A 27 4.14 0.62 9.86
CA VAL A 27 4.36 1.50 8.70
C VAL A 27 3.34 1.20 7.60
N ILE A 28 3.10 -0.08 7.28
CA ILE A 28 2.13 -0.47 6.26
C ILE A 28 0.71 -0.04 6.63
N ASP A 29 0.31 -0.22 7.88
CA ASP A 29 -1.00 0.24 8.37
C ASP A 29 -1.15 1.76 8.30
N LYS A 30 -0.10 2.50 8.60
CA LYS A 30 -0.11 3.98 8.47
C LYS A 30 -0.19 4.42 7.00
N LEU A 31 0.48 3.71 6.11
CA LEU A 31 0.32 3.92 4.66
C LEU A 31 -1.11 3.64 4.22
N ASP A 32 -1.71 2.51 4.65
CA ASP A 32 -3.10 2.15 4.30
C ASP A 32 -4.13 3.19 4.75
N LYS A 33 -3.85 3.87 5.86
CA LYS A 33 -4.69 4.92 6.44
C LYS A 33 -4.38 6.33 5.90
N GLY A 34 -3.31 6.51 5.14
CA GLY A 34 -2.86 7.82 4.67
C GLY A 34 -2.16 8.68 5.73
N GLU A 35 -1.81 8.09 6.88
CA GLU A 35 -1.05 8.76 7.97
C GLU A 35 0.44 8.90 7.65
N LEU A 36 0.93 8.13 6.68
CA LEU A 36 2.27 8.21 6.12
C LEU A 36 2.19 8.19 4.59
N ARG A 37 3.16 8.82 3.95
CA ARG A 37 3.35 8.78 2.49
C ARG A 37 4.80 8.46 2.16
N VAL A 38 5.01 7.74 1.06
CA VAL A 38 6.35 7.50 0.52
C VAL A 38 6.95 8.78 -0.05
N ALA A 39 6.12 9.63 -0.64
CA ALA A 39 6.49 10.99 -1.01
C ALA A 39 5.30 11.92 -0.80
N GLU A 40 5.56 13.13 -0.39
CA GLU A 40 4.55 14.13 -0.06
C GLU A 40 4.93 15.52 -0.57
N PRO A 41 3.95 16.36 -0.96
CA PRO A 41 4.21 17.74 -1.31
C PRO A 41 4.82 18.51 -0.15
N SER A 42 5.77 19.41 -0.45
CA SER A 42 6.37 20.34 0.49
C SER A 42 6.43 21.74 -0.10
N ASN A 43 6.80 22.74 0.69
CA ASN A 43 6.91 24.13 0.23
C ASN A 43 7.93 24.33 -0.89
N THR A 44 8.88 23.41 -1.04
CA THR A 44 9.96 23.47 -2.04
C THR A 44 9.87 22.39 -3.12
N GLY A 45 8.73 21.68 -3.22
CA GLY A 45 8.52 20.59 -4.18
C GLY A 45 8.04 19.32 -3.50
N TRP A 46 8.81 18.25 -3.54
CA TRP A 46 8.46 16.95 -2.96
C TRP A 46 9.47 16.51 -1.91
N THR A 47 8.98 16.04 -0.77
CA THR A 47 9.79 15.32 0.23
C THR A 47 9.62 13.82 0.02
N VAL A 48 10.72 13.11 -0.17
CA VAL A 48 10.73 11.65 -0.32
C VAL A 48 11.11 10.99 1.00
N ASN A 49 10.23 10.14 1.50
CA ASN A 49 10.43 9.35 2.72
C ASN A 49 11.00 7.98 2.37
N GLU A 50 12.27 7.90 1.98
CA GLU A 50 12.91 6.65 1.53
C GLU A 50 12.77 5.50 2.54
N TRP A 51 12.86 5.80 3.83
CA TRP A 51 12.70 4.80 4.90
C TRP A 51 11.32 4.12 4.86
N VAL A 52 10.27 4.84 4.41
CA VAL A 52 8.92 4.28 4.24
C VAL A 52 8.89 3.31 3.07
N LYS A 53 9.55 3.64 1.96
CA LYS A 53 9.71 2.73 0.82
C LYS A 53 10.52 1.49 1.20
N LYS A 54 11.58 1.65 2.00
CA LYS A 54 12.33 0.51 2.57
C LYS A 54 11.40 -0.42 3.37
N ALA A 55 10.51 0.13 4.21
CA ALA A 55 9.53 -0.67 4.94
C ALA A 55 8.59 -1.44 4.02
N VAL A 56 8.11 -0.84 2.93
CA VAL A 56 7.30 -1.54 1.90
C VAL A 56 8.07 -2.72 1.31
N VAL A 57 9.33 -2.56 0.98
CA VAL A 57 10.16 -3.65 0.44
C VAL A 57 10.39 -4.75 1.49
N LEU A 58 10.66 -4.36 2.75
CA LEU A 58 10.88 -5.29 3.86
C LEU A 58 9.60 -6.03 4.30
N TYR A 59 8.44 -5.54 3.91
CA TYR A 59 7.17 -6.21 4.21
C TYR A 59 7.01 -7.55 3.48
N PHE A 60 7.49 -7.64 2.23
CA PHE A 60 7.33 -8.85 1.42
C PHE A 60 8.01 -10.10 2.02
N PRO A 61 9.27 -10.08 2.46
CA PRO A 61 9.91 -11.27 3.02
C PRO A 61 9.31 -11.76 4.33
N ILE A 62 8.64 -10.90 5.10
CA ILE A 62 8.02 -11.30 6.37
C ILE A 62 6.58 -11.82 6.20
N GLN A 63 6.02 -11.75 4.99
CA GLN A 63 4.69 -12.28 4.68
C GLN A 63 4.78 -13.71 4.16
N LYS A 64 3.75 -14.52 4.49
CA LYS A 64 3.59 -15.89 3.97
C LYS A 64 2.67 -15.88 2.76
N MET A 65 2.91 -16.83 1.84
CA MET A 65 2.00 -17.06 0.72
C MET A 65 0.69 -17.66 1.22
N GLU A 66 -0.42 -17.14 0.72
CA GLU A 66 -1.77 -17.62 1.01
C GLU A 66 -2.56 -17.79 -0.29
N THR A 67 -3.40 -18.82 -0.35
CA THR A 67 -4.31 -19.04 -1.48
C THR A 67 -5.68 -18.47 -1.12
N ILE A 68 -6.24 -17.69 -2.03
CA ILE A 68 -7.58 -17.09 -1.92
C ILE A 68 -8.41 -17.64 -3.07
N GLU A 69 -9.50 -18.33 -2.75
CA GLU A 69 -10.46 -18.86 -3.72
C GLU A 69 -11.74 -18.03 -3.69
N ILE A 70 -12.16 -17.53 -4.84
CA ILE A 70 -13.37 -16.72 -4.98
C ILE A 70 -14.17 -17.24 -6.20
N GLY A 71 -15.10 -18.14 -5.96
CA GLY A 71 -15.83 -18.81 -7.04
C GLY A 71 -14.87 -19.49 -8.03
N PRO A 72 -14.87 -19.12 -9.31
CA PRO A 72 -13.95 -19.71 -10.29
C PRO A 72 -12.54 -19.08 -10.31
N LEU A 73 -12.29 -18.07 -9.46
CA LEU A 73 -11.01 -17.36 -9.41
C LEU A 73 -10.15 -17.86 -8.24
N GLU A 74 -8.88 -18.06 -8.51
CA GLU A 74 -7.88 -18.38 -7.51
C GLU A 74 -6.72 -17.38 -7.58
N PHE A 75 -6.26 -16.95 -6.41
CA PHE A 75 -5.07 -16.11 -6.26
C PHE A 75 -4.12 -16.78 -5.26
N HIS A 76 -2.82 -16.64 -5.48
CA HIS A 76 -1.81 -17.13 -4.56
C HIS A 76 -0.76 -16.03 -4.34
N ASP A 77 -0.91 -15.28 -3.26
CA ASP A 77 -0.07 -14.10 -2.96
C ASP A 77 0.15 -13.96 -1.47
N LYS A 78 1.06 -13.09 -1.10
CA LYS A 78 1.43 -12.81 0.28
C LYS A 78 0.93 -11.45 0.81
N ILE A 79 0.48 -10.56 -0.08
CA ILE A 79 0.01 -9.24 0.33
C ILE A 79 -1.51 -9.23 0.41
N PRO A 80 -2.09 -8.97 1.59
CA PRO A 80 -3.54 -8.89 1.73
C PRO A 80 -4.16 -7.87 0.79
N LEU A 81 -5.38 -8.12 0.36
CA LEU A 81 -6.15 -7.16 -0.41
C LEU A 81 -6.80 -6.12 0.49
N LYS A 82 -6.93 -4.91 -0.04
CA LYS A 82 -7.70 -3.84 0.60
C LYS A 82 -9.18 -4.19 0.63
N SER A 83 -9.85 -3.82 1.71
CA SER A 83 -11.26 -4.13 1.96
C SER A 83 -12.01 -2.96 2.56
N ASN A 84 -13.31 -3.19 2.88
CA ASN A 84 -14.19 -2.20 3.51
C ASN A 84 -14.37 -0.92 2.68
N TYR A 85 -14.40 -1.03 1.36
CA TYR A 85 -14.51 0.09 0.44
C TYR A 85 -15.75 0.97 0.69
N ALA A 86 -16.91 0.37 0.96
CA ALA A 86 -18.13 1.11 1.24
C ALA A 86 -17.99 2.03 2.46
N LYS A 87 -17.39 1.53 3.56
CA LYS A 87 -17.13 2.32 4.78
C LYS A 87 -16.12 3.44 4.54
N LYS A 88 -15.22 3.25 3.58
CA LYS A 88 -14.21 4.24 3.19
C LYS A 88 -14.73 5.23 2.15
N GLY A 89 -15.96 5.04 1.65
CA GLY A 89 -16.56 5.90 0.62
C GLY A 89 -15.88 5.79 -0.74
N ILE A 90 -15.37 4.61 -1.08
CA ILE A 90 -14.65 4.31 -2.32
C ILE A 90 -15.58 3.45 -3.20
N ARG A 91 -15.78 3.83 -4.46
CA ARG A 91 -16.47 3.01 -5.46
C ARG A 91 -15.48 2.09 -6.14
N VAL A 92 -15.77 0.79 -6.15
CA VAL A 92 -14.90 -0.21 -6.78
C VAL A 92 -15.72 -1.04 -7.74
N VAL A 93 -15.36 -0.98 -9.01
CA VAL A 93 -15.99 -1.77 -10.07
C VAL A 93 -15.30 -3.14 -10.15
N PRO A 94 -16.03 -4.25 -10.18
CA PRO A 94 -15.43 -5.56 -10.40
C PRO A 94 -14.67 -5.59 -11.74
N HIS A 95 -13.49 -6.08 -11.80
CA HIS A 95 -12.66 -6.75 -10.80
C HIS A 95 -11.42 -5.91 -10.43
N ALA A 96 -11.63 -4.64 -10.07
CA ALA A 96 -10.51 -3.83 -9.59
C ALA A 96 -9.91 -4.44 -8.32
N VAL A 97 -8.58 -4.40 -8.23
CA VAL A 97 -7.81 -4.93 -7.11
C VAL A 97 -6.92 -3.84 -6.54
N ALA A 98 -6.99 -3.64 -5.23
CA ALA A 98 -6.03 -2.84 -4.49
C ALA A 98 -5.41 -3.66 -3.36
N ARG A 99 -4.11 -3.56 -3.18
CA ARG A 99 -3.39 -4.18 -2.07
C ARG A 99 -3.53 -3.37 -0.79
N HIS A 100 -3.54 -4.05 0.36
CA HIS A 100 -3.36 -3.42 1.67
C HIS A 100 -2.06 -2.60 1.68
N GLY A 101 -2.08 -1.45 2.37
CA GLY A 101 -0.96 -0.48 2.34
C GLY A 101 -1.03 0.53 1.20
N ALA A 102 -2.03 0.47 0.33
CA ALA A 102 -2.37 1.53 -0.59
C ALA A 102 -3.41 2.47 0.05
N TYR A 103 -3.14 3.76 0.14
CA TYR A 103 -4.15 4.73 0.55
C TYR A 103 -5.00 5.14 -0.65
N ILE A 104 -6.31 5.07 -0.46
CA ILE A 104 -7.31 5.47 -1.45
C ILE A 104 -8.31 6.38 -0.74
N SER A 105 -8.38 7.62 -1.16
CA SER A 105 -9.20 8.63 -0.53
C SER A 105 -10.70 8.41 -0.79
N LYS A 106 -11.53 9.03 0.05
CA LYS A 106 -12.98 9.07 -0.14
C LYS A 106 -13.33 9.69 -1.50
N GLY A 107 -14.35 9.14 -2.16
CA GLY A 107 -14.83 9.63 -3.45
C GLY A 107 -14.04 9.15 -4.66
N VAL A 108 -12.96 8.38 -4.44
CA VAL A 108 -12.22 7.74 -5.53
C VAL A 108 -13.06 6.65 -6.19
N ILE A 109 -12.92 6.52 -7.50
CA ILE A 109 -13.53 5.45 -8.30
C ILE A 109 -12.40 4.58 -8.87
N LEU A 110 -12.45 3.29 -8.57
CA LEU A 110 -11.60 2.30 -9.22
C LEU A 110 -12.45 1.58 -10.27
N MET A 111 -12.20 1.86 -11.55
CA MET A 111 -12.64 1.00 -12.65
C MET A 111 -11.83 -0.31 -12.58
N PRO A 112 -12.11 -1.35 -13.41
CA PRO A 112 -11.29 -2.57 -13.42
C PRO A 112 -9.81 -2.25 -13.61
N SER A 113 -9.06 -2.15 -12.52
CA SER A 113 -7.71 -1.58 -12.45
C SER A 113 -6.93 -2.23 -11.32
N TYR A 114 -5.63 -1.94 -11.25
CA TYR A 114 -4.77 -2.45 -10.20
C TYR A 114 -4.07 -1.33 -9.43
N VAL A 115 -4.12 -1.39 -8.10
CA VAL A 115 -3.47 -0.43 -7.20
C VAL A 115 -2.51 -1.16 -6.27
N ASN A 116 -1.22 -0.86 -6.39
CA ASN A 116 -0.19 -1.54 -5.62
C ASN A 116 0.07 -0.88 -4.26
N ILE A 117 0.68 -1.65 -3.36
CA ILE A 117 1.07 -1.24 -2.00
C ILE A 117 1.93 0.03 -2.00
N GLY A 118 1.78 0.86 -0.99
CA GLY A 118 2.56 2.09 -0.80
C GLY A 118 2.08 3.27 -1.65
N SER A 119 1.15 3.05 -2.58
CA SER A 119 0.57 4.13 -3.38
C SER A 119 -0.36 5.01 -2.56
N HIS A 120 -0.54 6.24 -3.03
CA HIS A 120 -1.49 7.19 -2.46
C HIS A 120 -2.32 7.79 -3.59
N ILE A 121 -3.65 7.67 -3.49
CA ILE A 121 -4.61 8.22 -4.45
C ILE A 121 -5.49 9.21 -3.72
N ASP A 122 -5.45 10.46 -4.15
CA ASP A 122 -6.18 11.55 -3.52
C ASP A 122 -7.63 11.64 -4.01
N GLU A 123 -8.44 12.46 -3.33
CA GLU A 123 -9.89 12.53 -3.49
C GLU A 123 -10.35 12.90 -4.91
N GLY A 124 -11.51 12.39 -5.32
CA GLY A 124 -12.16 12.71 -6.60
C GLY A 124 -11.54 12.04 -7.82
N THR A 125 -10.43 11.35 -7.66
CA THR A 125 -9.71 10.69 -8.76
C THR A 125 -10.43 9.43 -9.25
N MET A 126 -10.42 9.21 -10.54
CA MET A 126 -10.81 7.93 -11.15
C MET A 126 -9.57 7.21 -11.69
N ILE A 127 -9.38 5.97 -11.27
CA ILE A 127 -8.40 5.06 -11.86
C ILE A 127 -9.15 4.27 -12.92
N ASP A 128 -8.85 4.57 -14.18
CA ASP A 128 -9.62 4.07 -15.32
C ASP A 128 -9.33 2.59 -15.64
N THR A 129 -10.12 2.05 -16.57
CA THR A 129 -10.09 0.65 -16.96
C THR A 129 -8.70 0.23 -17.44
N TRP A 130 -8.19 -0.86 -16.86
CA TRP A 130 -6.86 -1.43 -17.10
C TRP A 130 -5.68 -0.52 -16.75
N ALA A 131 -5.93 0.59 -16.06
CA ALA A 131 -4.85 1.39 -15.50
C ALA A 131 -4.18 0.68 -14.32
N THR A 132 -2.90 0.94 -14.15
CA THR A 132 -2.11 0.43 -13.02
C THR A 132 -1.50 1.58 -12.25
N VAL A 133 -1.76 1.63 -10.95
CA VAL A 133 -1.03 2.48 -10.02
C VAL A 133 0.09 1.65 -9.42
N GLY A 134 1.32 1.95 -9.83
CA GLY A 134 2.52 1.22 -9.39
C GLY A 134 2.79 1.39 -7.90
N SER A 135 3.66 0.53 -7.37
CA SER A 135 4.08 0.61 -5.96
C SER A 135 4.64 1.99 -5.63
N CYS A 136 4.17 2.57 -4.54
CA CYS A 136 4.60 3.87 -4.02
C CYS A 136 4.29 5.08 -4.92
N ALA A 137 3.51 4.91 -5.99
CA ALA A 137 3.09 6.02 -6.84
C ALA A 137 2.17 6.99 -6.07
N GLN A 138 2.26 8.28 -6.42
CA GLN A 138 1.48 9.33 -5.78
C GLN A 138 0.58 9.98 -6.83
N ILE A 139 -0.72 9.81 -6.68
CA ILE A 139 -1.75 10.34 -7.57
C ILE A 139 -2.46 11.50 -6.86
N GLY A 140 -2.57 12.63 -7.56
CA GLY A 140 -3.23 13.82 -7.04
C GLY A 140 -4.76 13.73 -7.06
N LYS A 141 -5.40 14.88 -6.86
CA LYS A 141 -6.86 15.01 -6.89
C LYS A 141 -7.37 15.12 -8.32
N ASN A 142 -8.60 14.60 -8.57
CA ASN A 142 -9.42 14.75 -9.78
C ASN A 142 -8.80 14.14 -11.03
#